data_901b5fbdff57e2113597e107f1e5a99e
#
_entry.id   901b5fbdff57e2113597e107f1e5a99e
#
_cell.length_a   1.000
_cell.length_b   1.000
_cell.length_c   1.000
_cell.angle_alpha   90.00
_cell.angle_beta   90.00
_cell.angle_gamma   90.00
#
_symmetry.space_group_name_H-M   'P 1'
#
loop_
_entity.id
_entity.type
_entity.pdbx_description
1 polymer ?
#
loop_
_entity_poly.entity_id
_entity_poly.type
_entity_poly.pdbx_seq_one_letter_code
_entity_poly.pdbx_strand_id
1 'polypeptide(L)'
;RVDVLQNAPLRDPIKYRIMDYEVSLRRSEAAMIVVITAEEVQQQLSVAGETLSAPDDADFEEAISTRSRTINVALIGNPNSGKTSLFNAISGGHEHVGNYSGVTVDAKRGEYRYGGYRFVITDLPGTYVLSAYTPEELYVRRHLVNDTPDVVVNAVVASNLERNLYLTTELIDIDPKMVVALNMYDELEASGAVLDYEHLGAMLGGVPMVPVVAKTGRGLETLLDTVIAVYENRDPRVRHIHINNGPVVEQALRPLYERLRSDRDELPKHFPPRYFAMKLLERDKEVEAQLADCPHFAEWIALRDRAVP
;
A
#
# COMPACT_ATOMS: atom_id res chain seq x y z
N ARG A 1 11.80 -3.07 -25.85
CA ARG A 1 11.22 -4.41 -25.72
C ARG A 1 12.02 -5.21 -24.72
N VAL A 2 11.34 -5.90 -23.81
CA VAL A 2 11.95 -6.77 -22.81
C VAL A 2 11.44 -8.19 -23.03
N ASP A 3 12.35 -9.12 -23.27
CA ASP A 3 12.02 -10.53 -23.45
C ASP A 3 12.75 -11.36 -22.36
N VAL A 4 12.05 -12.28 -21.72
CA VAL A 4 12.65 -13.23 -20.78
C VAL A 4 13.26 -14.37 -21.58
N LEU A 5 14.59 -14.53 -21.50
CA LEU A 5 15.32 -15.53 -22.30
C LEU A 5 15.47 -16.86 -21.54
N GLN A 6 15.86 -16.80 -20.27
CA GLN A 6 16.18 -18.01 -19.51
C GLN A 6 16.13 -17.73 -18.00
N ASN A 7 15.63 -18.72 -17.25
CA ASN A 7 15.75 -18.77 -15.81
C ASN A 7 16.97 -19.60 -15.41
N ALA A 8 17.75 -19.14 -14.43
CA ALA A 8 18.77 -19.99 -13.80
C ALA A 8 18.10 -21.20 -13.10
N PRO A 9 18.83 -22.31 -12.80
CA PRO A 9 18.29 -23.49 -12.13
C PRO A 9 17.52 -23.23 -10.84
N LEU A 10 17.91 -22.17 -10.11
CA LEU A 10 17.25 -21.69 -8.89
C LEU A 10 16.28 -20.52 -9.15
N ARG A 11 15.96 -20.25 -10.43
CA ARG A 11 15.11 -19.14 -10.89
C ARG A 11 15.61 -17.74 -10.47
N ASP A 12 16.90 -17.59 -10.15
CA ASP A 12 17.56 -16.32 -9.82
C ASP A 12 19.08 -16.46 -10.05
N PRO A 13 19.74 -15.60 -10.89
CA PRO A 13 19.16 -14.51 -11.67
C PRO A 13 18.35 -14.97 -12.87
N ILE A 14 17.53 -14.07 -13.43
CA ILE A 14 16.78 -14.28 -14.66
C ILE A 14 17.50 -13.55 -15.80
N LYS A 15 17.65 -14.19 -16.94
CA LYS A 15 18.18 -13.56 -18.15
C LYS A 15 17.07 -12.88 -18.92
N TYR A 16 17.27 -11.60 -19.19
CA TYR A 16 16.39 -10.76 -20.00
C TYR A 16 17.12 -10.30 -21.26
N ARG A 17 16.38 -10.09 -22.33
CA ARG A 17 16.83 -9.27 -23.47
C ARG A 17 16.11 -7.94 -23.38
N ILE A 18 16.87 -6.87 -23.19
CA ILE A 18 16.37 -5.50 -23.14
C ILE A 18 16.96 -4.81 -24.38
N MET A 19 16.09 -4.47 -25.32
CA MET A 19 16.51 -4.08 -26.68
C MET A 19 17.41 -5.16 -27.28
N ASP A 20 18.64 -4.85 -27.64
CA ASP A 20 19.60 -5.82 -28.23
C ASP A 20 20.63 -6.36 -27.22
N TYR A 21 20.50 -6.02 -25.94
CA TYR A 21 21.43 -6.43 -24.88
C TYR A 21 20.86 -7.56 -24.04
N GLU A 22 21.69 -8.58 -23.76
CA GLU A 22 21.35 -9.61 -22.78
C GLU A 22 21.86 -9.20 -21.38
N VAL A 23 20.96 -9.10 -20.43
CA VAL A 23 21.25 -8.71 -19.06
C VAL A 23 20.75 -9.79 -18.11
N SER A 24 21.57 -10.15 -17.12
CA SER A 24 21.15 -11.05 -16.04
C SER A 24 20.84 -10.20 -14.80
N LEU A 25 19.60 -10.25 -14.35
CA LEU A 25 19.14 -9.49 -13.19
C LEU A 25 18.62 -10.43 -12.12
N ARG A 26 18.94 -10.14 -10.86
CA ARG A 26 18.27 -10.79 -9.74
C ARG A 26 16.82 -10.31 -9.66
N ARG A 27 15.96 -11.11 -9.05
CA ARG A 27 14.53 -10.74 -8.91
C ARG A 27 14.33 -9.38 -8.25
N SER A 28 15.15 -9.06 -7.24
CA SER A 28 15.14 -7.77 -6.58
C SER A 28 15.52 -6.61 -7.48
N GLU A 29 16.44 -6.82 -8.41
CA GLU A 29 16.88 -5.83 -9.39
C GLU A 29 15.86 -5.69 -10.54
N ALA A 30 15.31 -6.82 -11.00
CA ALA A 30 14.27 -6.83 -12.01
C ALA A 30 12.97 -6.16 -11.53
N ALA A 31 12.65 -6.25 -10.24
CA ALA A 31 11.50 -5.58 -9.64
C ALA A 31 11.59 -4.04 -9.65
N MET A 32 12.80 -3.49 -9.81
CA MET A 32 13.02 -2.05 -9.95
C MET A 32 12.84 -1.54 -11.39
N ILE A 33 12.69 -2.46 -12.38
CA ILE A 33 12.51 -2.09 -13.77
C ILE A 33 11.03 -1.89 -14.06
N VAL A 34 10.66 -0.68 -14.41
CA VAL A 34 9.30 -0.36 -14.85
C VAL A 34 9.16 -0.80 -16.33
N VAL A 35 8.19 -1.68 -16.59
CA VAL A 35 7.81 -2.12 -17.95
C VAL A 35 6.38 -1.68 -18.23
N ILE A 36 6.13 -1.20 -19.42
CA ILE A 36 4.80 -0.85 -19.93
C ILE A 36 4.52 -1.61 -21.22
N THR A 37 3.27 -1.93 -21.45
CA THR A 37 2.84 -2.58 -22.69
C THR A 37 2.55 -1.56 -23.78
N ALA A 38 2.57 -1.99 -25.04
CA ALA A 38 2.19 -1.13 -26.17
C ALA A 38 0.74 -0.63 -26.04
N GLU A 39 -0.15 -1.41 -25.42
CA GLU A 39 -1.54 -1.05 -25.15
C GLU A 39 -1.64 0.08 -24.13
N GLU A 40 -0.82 0.03 -23.06
CA GLU A 40 -0.76 1.09 -22.04
C GLU A 40 -0.22 2.40 -22.61
N VAL A 41 0.77 2.33 -23.51
CA VAL A 41 1.29 3.52 -24.24
C VAL A 41 0.19 4.13 -25.11
N GLN A 42 -0.50 3.32 -25.92
CA GLN A 42 -1.62 3.78 -26.76
C GLN A 42 -2.74 4.41 -25.93
N GLN A 43 -3.06 3.85 -24.78
CA GLN A 43 -4.07 4.40 -23.89
C GLN A 43 -3.67 5.76 -23.32
N GLN A 44 -2.39 5.95 -22.99
CA GLN A 44 -1.87 7.25 -22.52
C GLN A 44 -1.89 8.30 -23.63
N LEU A 45 -1.48 7.95 -24.86
CA LEU A 45 -1.49 8.83 -26.02
C LEU A 45 -2.93 9.23 -26.43
N SER A 46 -3.89 8.30 -26.36
CA SER A 46 -5.30 8.59 -26.66
C SER A 46 -5.93 9.59 -25.67
N VAL A 47 -5.48 9.61 -24.43
CA VAL A 47 -5.91 10.60 -23.41
C VAL A 47 -5.30 11.99 -23.68
N ALA A 48 -4.11 12.03 -24.30
CA ALA A 48 -3.45 13.28 -24.69
C ALA A 48 -4.00 13.92 -25.98
N GLY A 49 -4.91 13.26 -26.71
CA GLY A 49 -5.53 13.82 -27.92
C GLY A 49 -4.68 13.75 -29.19
N GLU A 50 -3.62 12.93 -29.20
CA GLU A 50 -2.74 12.74 -30.35
C GLU A 50 -3.24 11.61 -31.26
N THR A 51 -3.05 11.79 -32.57
CA THR A 51 -3.55 10.90 -33.62
C THR A 51 -2.73 9.61 -33.66
N LEU A 52 -3.45 8.46 -33.68
CA LEU A 52 -2.94 7.09 -33.67
C LEU A 52 -1.91 6.78 -34.77
N SER A 53 -0.65 7.06 -34.53
CA SER A 53 0.48 6.36 -35.16
C SER A 53 0.98 5.26 -34.19
N ALA A 54 1.59 4.20 -34.72
CA ALA A 54 2.22 3.21 -33.84
C ALA A 54 3.27 3.91 -32.96
N PRO A 55 3.26 3.63 -31.61
CA PRO A 55 4.18 4.31 -30.71
C PRO A 55 5.64 4.02 -31.11
N ASP A 56 6.45 5.07 -31.13
CA ASP A 56 7.89 4.99 -31.39
C ASP A 56 8.69 4.84 -30.08
N ASP A 57 10.01 4.72 -30.18
CA ASP A 57 10.88 4.57 -29.00
C ASP A 57 10.84 5.80 -28.08
N ALA A 58 10.59 7.00 -28.62
CA ALA A 58 10.48 8.22 -27.84
C ALA A 58 9.16 8.23 -27.02
N ASP A 59 8.04 7.77 -27.60
CA ASP A 59 6.76 7.60 -26.92
C ASP A 59 6.90 6.62 -25.75
N PHE A 60 7.65 5.53 -25.93
CA PHE A 60 7.92 4.57 -24.86
C PHE A 60 8.78 5.17 -23.74
N GLU A 61 9.83 5.92 -24.08
CA GLU A 61 10.69 6.59 -23.10
C GLU A 61 9.92 7.63 -22.28
N GLU A 62 9.06 8.42 -22.92
CA GLU A 62 8.22 9.40 -22.26
C GLU A 62 7.19 8.72 -21.34
N ALA A 63 6.52 7.67 -21.80
CA ALA A 63 5.56 6.91 -21.02
C ALA A 63 6.22 6.22 -19.82
N ILE A 64 7.41 5.64 -19.95
CA ILE A 64 8.19 5.06 -18.87
C ILE A 64 8.60 6.14 -17.86
N SER A 65 9.10 7.28 -18.33
CA SER A 65 9.49 8.41 -17.48
C SER A 65 8.30 8.94 -16.68
N THR A 66 7.14 9.06 -17.33
CA THR A 66 5.90 9.52 -16.68
C THR A 66 5.42 8.53 -15.64
N ARG A 67 5.43 7.22 -15.93
CA ARG A 67 5.03 6.17 -14.98
C ARG A 67 5.99 6.07 -13.80
N SER A 68 7.29 6.13 -14.02
CA SER A 68 8.30 6.07 -12.95
C SER A 68 8.26 7.29 -12.02
N ARG A 69 7.64 8.39 -12.44
CA ARG A 69 7.45 9.61 -11.64
C ARG A 69 6.04 9.78 -11.09
N THR A 70 5.18 8.78 -11.23
CA THR A 70 3.84 8.79 -10.65
C THR A 70 3.83 7.95 -9.39
N ILE A 71 3.31 8.51 -8.30
CA ILE A 71 3.13 7.83 -7.00
C ILE A 71 1.64 7.73 -6.71
N ASN A 72 1.10 6.51 -6.68
CA ASN A 72 -0.28 6.25 -6.29
C ASN A 72 -0.35 6.15 -4.77
N VAL A 73 -1.08 7.06 -4.14
CA VAL A 73 -1.21 7.16 -2.69
C VAL A 73 -2.63 6.82 -2.28
N ALA A 74 -2.79 5.83 -1.40
CA ALA A 74 -4.05 5.62 -0.70
C ALA A 74 -4.03 6.39 0.63
N LEU A 75 -4.99 7.31 0.79
CA LEU A 75 -5.17 8.04 2.04
C LEU A 75 -6.21 7.31 2.90
N ILE A 76 -5.76 6.78 4.01
CA ILE A 76 -6.54 5.96 4.95
C ILE A 76 -6.58 6.65 6.31
N GLY A 77 -7.56 6.33 7.13
CA GLY A 77 -7.65 6.81 8.51
C GLY A 77 -9.03 6.65 9.10
N ASN A 78 -9.11 6.79 10.40
CA ASN A 78 -10.37 6.72 11.11
C ASN A 78 -11.36 7.80 10.67
N PRO A 79 -12.67 7.57 10.81
CA PRO A 79 -13.65 8.66 10.69
C PRO A 79 -13.25 9.84 11.58
N ASN A 80 -13.34 11.05 11.02
CA ASN A 80 -12.97 12.32 11.67
C ASN A 80 -11.46 12.51 11.98
N SER A 81 -10.56 11.71 11.41
CA SER A 81 -9.11 11.93 11.52
C SER A 81 -8.61 13.15 10.71
N GLY A 82 -9.52 13.85 10.04
CA GLY A 82 -9.18 14.97 9.17
C GLY A 82 -8.59 14.55 7.82
N LYS A 83 -8.81 13.31 7.42
CA LYS A 83 -8.34 12.70 6.18
C LYS A 83 -8.75 13.52 4.95
N THR A 84 -10.04 13.85 4.82
CA THR A 84 -10.53 14.69 3.70
C THR A 84 -9.96 16.12 3.75
N SER A 85 -9.70 16.66 4.94
CA SER A 85 -9.01 17.97 5.04
C SER A 85 -7.56 17.86 4.55
N LEU A 86 -6.89 16.77 4.87
CA LEU A 86 -5.53 16.47 4.39
C LEU A 86 -5.51 16.29 2.87
N PHE A 87 -6.47 15.54 2.33
CA PHE A 87 -6.65 15.37 0.90
C PHE A 87 -6.83 16.71 0.18
N ASN A 88 -7.75 17.55 0.67
CA ASN A 88 -8.02 18.88 0.08
C ASN A 88 -6.81 19.81 0.18
N ALA A 89 -6.07 19.75 1.29
CA ALA A 89 -4.87 20.56 1.50
C ALA A 89 -3.73 20.19 0.53
N ILE A 90 -3.60 18.89 0.19
CA ILE A 90 -2.59 18.41 -0.77
C ILE A 90 -3.06 18.66 -2.20
N SER A 91 -4.31 18.30 -2.55
CA SER A 91 -4.82 18.41 -3.92
C SER A 91 -5.12 19.81 -4.39
N GLY A 92 -5.10 20.80 -3.48
CA GLY A 92 -5.37 22.22 -3.80
C GLY A 92 -6.78 22.47 -4.37
N GLY A 93 -7.75 21.57 -4.11
CA GLY A 93 -9.11 21.65 -4.62
C GLY A 93 -9.30 21.17 -6.07
N HIS A 94 -8.27 20.59 -6.69
CA HIS A 94 -8.38 19.94 -8.00
C HIS A 94 -8.88 18.50 -7.83
N GLU A 95 -10.17 18.36 -7.58
CA GLU A 95 -10.82 17.06 -7.37
C GLU A 95 -11.42 16.53 -8.69
N HIS A 96 -11.15 15.29 -9.00
CA HIS A 96 -11.97 14.49 -9.90
C HIS A 96 -12.73 13.45 -9.07
N VAL A 97 -14.03 13.63 -8.93
CA VAL A 97 -14.90 12.62 -8.32
C VAL A 97 -15.05 11.48 -9.32
N GLY A 98 -14.39 10.39 -9.07
CA GLY A 98 -14.55 9.15 -9.83
C GLY A 98 -15.44 8.19 -9.06
N ASN A 99 -16.66 7.94 -9.57
CA ASN A 99 -17.47 6.86 -9.05
C ASN A 99 -16.91 5.54 -9.57
N TYR A 100 -16.38 4.72 -8.66
CA TYR A 100 -16.03 3.35 -9.01
C TYR A 100 -17.30 2.53 -9.23
N SER A 101 -17.43 1.94 -10.43
CA SER A 101 -18.55 1.11 -10.79
C SER A 101 -18.63 -0.13 -9.88
N GLY A 102 -19.73 -0.27 -9.15
CA GLY A 102 -20.10 -1.49 -8.42
C GLY A 102 -20.20 -1.37 -6.90
N VAL A 103 -19.87 -0.23 -6.29
CA VAL A 103 -20.05 -0.01 -4.84
C VAL A 103 -20.60 1.39 -4.59
N THR A 104 -21.57 1.49 -3.68
CA THR A 104 -22.22 2.77 -3.28
C THR A 104 -21.32 3.67 -2.42
N VAL A 105 -19.99 3.48 -2.48
CA VAL A 105 -19.03 4.19 -1.64
C VAL A 105 -18.22 5.14 -2.52
N ASP A 106 -18.31 6.44 -2.24
CA ASP A 106 -17.60 7.48 -2.98
C ASP A 106 -16.15 7.59 -2.48
N ALA A 107 -15.18 7.19 -3.31
CA ALA A 107 -13.79 7.54 -3.13
C ALA A 107 -13.46 8.76 -4.00
N LYS A 108 -12.81 9.76 -3.41
CA LYS A 108 -12.34 10.95 -4.14
C LYS A 108 -10.91 10.71 -4.62
N ARG A 109 -10.62 11.12 -5.85
CA ARG A 109 -9.28 11.07 -6.42
C ARG A 109 -8.81 12.48 -6.75
N GLY A 110 -7.58 12.80 -6.35
CA GLY A 110 -6.95 14.07 -6.62
C GLY A 110 -5.55 13.88 -7.17
N GLU A 111 -5.07 14.87 -7.92
CA GLU A 111 -3.73 14.88 -8.47
C GLU A 111 -2.95 16.10 -7.97
N TYR A 112 -1.67 15.88 -7.67
CA TYR A 112 -0.77 16.93 -7.23
C TYR A 112 0.65 16.70 -7.75
N ARG A 113 1.37 17.76 -8.09
CA ARG A 113 2.77 17.66 -8.54
C ARG A 113 3.68 18.26 -7.49
N TYR A 114 4.63 17.45 -7.03
CA TYR A 114 5.61 17.88 -6.02
C TYR A 114 6.91 17.09 -6.17
N GLY A 115 8.06 17.74 -5.94
CA GLY A 115 9.38 17.11 -5.94
C GLY A 115 9.75 16.38 -7.24
N GLY A 116 9.16 16.76 -8.39
CA GLY A 116 9.35 16.10 -9.67
C GLY A 116 8.45 14.86 -9.86
N TYR A 117 7.57 14.56 -8.91
CA TYR A 117 6.59 13.47 -8.96
C TYR A 117 5.17 13.97 -9.19
N ARG A 118 4.36 13.12 -9.83
CA ARG A 118 2.92 13.25 -9.91
C ARG A 118 2.31 12.33 -8.85
N PHE A 119 1.68 12.90 -7.85
CA PHE A 119 0.92 12.18 -6.85
C PHE A 119 -0.50 11.99 -7.35
N VAL A 120 -0.96 10.76 -7.32
CA VAL A 120 -2.36 10.40 -7.53
C VAL A 120 -2.90 9.89 -6.22
N ILE A 121 -3.69 10.73 -5.55
CA ILE A 121 -4.15 10.46 -4.18
C ILE A 121 -5.60 10.01 -4.23
N THR A 122 -5.90 8.86 -3.64
CA THR A 122 -7.25 8.35 -3.45
C THR A 122 -7.65 8.50 -1.99
N ASP A 123 -8.66 9.35 -1.70
CA ASP A 123 -9.25 9.49 -0.37
C ASP A 123 -10.24 8.35 -0.14
N LEU A 124 -9.84 7.37 0.66
CA LEU A 124 -10.67 6.21 0.96
C LEU A 124 -11.67 6.52 2.09
N PRO A 125 -12.78 5.80 2.19
CA PRO A 125 -13.71 5.93 3.30
C PRO A 125 -13.04 5.82 4.65
N GLY A 126 -13.55 6.55 5.64
CA GLY A 126 -13.04 6.44 7.01
C GLY A 126 -13.41 5.08 7.61
N THR A 127 -12.42 4.39 8.15
CA THR A 127 -12.61 3.09 8.80
C THR A 127 -11.81 3.00 10.10
N TYR A 128 -12.28 2.19 11.05
CA TYR A 128 -11.57 1.91 12.29
C TYR A 128 -10.77 0.61 12.22
N VAL A 129 -11.20 -0.30 11.35
CA VAL A 129 -10.67 -1.65 11.19
C VAL A 129 -10.72 -2.09 9.73
N LEU A 130 -9.95 -3.11 9.37
CA LEU A 130 -9.95 -3.72 8.04
C LEU A 130 -10.62 -5.10 8.03
N SER A 131 -11.53 -5.34 8.97
CA SER A 131 -12.19 -6.63 9.17
C SER A 131 -13.28 -6.98 8.13
N ALA A 132 -13.63 -6.03 7.25
CA ALA A 132 -14.59 -6.20 6.17
C ALA A 132 -16.04 -6.54 6.62
N TYR A 133 -16.44 -6.05 7.80
CA TYR A 133 -17.84 -6.17 8.27
C TYR A 133 -18.77 -5.12 7.66
N THR A 134 -18.24 -3.95 7.33
CA THR A 134 -19.00 -2.88 6.68
C THR A 134 -18.62 -2.75 5.20
N PRO A 135 -19.51 -2.20 4.34
CA PRO A 135 -19.18 -1.92 2.95
C PRO A 135 -17.94 -1.03 2.78
N GLU A 136 -17.78 -0.04 3.68
CA GLU A 136 -16.64 0.88 3.70
C GLU A 136 -15.33 0.15 4.02
N GLU A 137 -15.32 -0.69 5.05
CA GLU A 137 -14.16 -1.50 5.41
C GLU A 137 -13.76 -2.45 4.28
N LEU A 138 -14.76 -3.12 3.70
CA LEU A 138 -14.56 -4.01 2.56
C LEU A 138 -13.99 -3.26 1.35
N TYR A 139 -14.47 -2.05 1.08
CA TYR A 139 -13.97 -1.21 0.00
C TYR A 139 -12.51 -0.83 0.22
N VAL A 140 -12.16 -0.31 1.43
CA VAL A 140 -10.78 0.05 1.78
C VAL A 140 -9.85 -1.14 1.62
N ARG A 141 -10.25 -2.30 2.13
CA ARG A 141 -9.47 -3.53 2.03
C ARG A 141 -9.27 -3.98 0.59
N ARG A 142 -10.34 -3.98 -0.24
CA ARG A 142 -10.26 -4.32 -1.67
C ARG A 142 -9.37 -3.36 -2.43
N HIS A 143 -9.40 -2.09 -2.12
CA HIS A 143 -8.51 -1.10 -2.72
C HIS A 143 -7.05 -1.40 -2.42
N LEU A 144 -6.72 -1.75 -1.16
CA LEU A 144 -5.36 -2.15 -0.78
C LEU A 144 -4.91 -3.43 -1.49
N VAL A 145 -5.83 -4.38 -1.73
CA VAL A 145 -5.55 -5.67 -2.38
C VAL A 145 -5.41 -5.54 -3.89
N ASN A 146 -6.41 -4.91 -4.53
CA ASN A 146 -6.58 -4.97 -5.98
C ASN A 146 -5.84 -3.82 -6.69
N ASP A 147 -5.90 -2.61 -6.10
CA ASP A 147 -5.31 -1.42 -6.72
C ASP A 147 -3.85 -1.19 -6.27
N THR A 148 -3.41 -1.89 -5.21
CA THR A 148 -2.02 -1.91 -4.69
C THR A 148 -1.35 -0.54 -4.76
N PRO A 149 -1.73 0.42 -3.91
CA PRO A 149 -1.13 1.75 -3.90
C PRO A 149 0.37 1.66 -3.65
N ASP A 150 1.14 2.57 -4.27
CA ASP A 150 2.59 2.62 -4.07
C ASP A 150 2.97 2.98 -2.63
N VAL A 151 2.19 3.86 -2.00
CA VAL A 151 2.35 4.25 -0.60
C VAL A 151 0.98 4.48 0.04
N VAL A 152 0.82 4.01 1.27
CA VAL A 152 -0.32 4.28 2.12
C VAL A 152 0.01 5.45 3.05
N VAL A 153 -0.80 6.50 3.06
CA VAL A 153 -0.75 7.56 4.07
C VAL A 153 -1.88 7.33 5.07
N ASN A 154 -1.52 6.98 6.30
CA ASN A 154 -2.49 6.79 7.37
C ASN A 154 -2.65 8.06 8.21
N ALA A 155 -3.81 8.71 8.10
CA ALA A 155 -4.14 9.91 8.87
C ALA A 155 -4.60 9.54 10.27
N VAL A 156 -3.82 9.93 11.27
CA VAL A 156 -4.01 9.64 12.70
C VAL A 156 -4.19 10.95 13.45
N VAL A 157 -5.18 11.04 14.34
CA VAL A 157 -5.36 12.20 15.22
C VAL A 157 -4.30 12.19 16.31
N ALA A 158 -3.41 13.17 16.32
CA ALA A 158 -2.27 13.22 17.24
C ALA A 158 -2.71 13.28 18.73
N SER A 159 -3.85 13.93 19.02
CA SER A 159 -4.41 14.04 20.37
C SER A 159 -5.21 12.81 20.83
N ASN A 160 -5.43 11.80 19.93
CA ASN A 160 -6.21 10.58 20.25
C ASN A 160 -5.58 9.34 19.61
N LEU A 161 -4.37 9.01 20.03
CA LEU A 161 -3.56 7.94 19.43
C LEU A 161 -4.15 6.55 19.69
N GLU A 162 -4.60 6.24 20.91
CA GLU A 162 -5.04 4.91 21.31
C GLU A 162 -6.05 4.32 20.33
N ARG A 163 -7.09 5.09 20.02
CA ARG A 163 -8.13 4.65 19.07
C ARG A 163 -7.64 4.58 17.63
N ASN A 164 -6.73 5.46 17.24
CA ASN A 164 -6.28 5.57 15.85
C ASN A 164 -5.19 4.56 15.49
N LEU A 165 -4.36 4.19 16.47
CA LEU A 165 -3.26 3.24 16.26
C LEU A 165 -3.75 1.81 15.99
N TYR A 166 -4.99 1.45 16.33
CA TYR A 166 -5.51 0.13 16.02
C TYR A 166 -5.52 -0.14 14.52
N LEU A 167 -6.03 0.79 13.72
CA LEU A 167 -5.98 0.70 12.26
C LEU A 167 -4.52 0.67 11.75
N THR A 168 -3.62 1.44 12.40
CA THR A 168 -2.19 1.42 12.05
C THR A 168 -1.59 0.03 12.25
N THR A 169 -1.95 -0.67 13.32
CA THR A 169 -1.45 -2.04 13.58
C THR A 169 -1.96 -3.04 12.54
N GLU A 170 -3.21 -2.94 12.11
CA GLU A 170 -3.73 -3.78 11.03
C GLU A 170 -3.06 -3.50 9.68
N LEU A 171 -2.73 -2.23 9.41
CA LEU A 171 -1.96 -1.86 8.22
C LEU A 171 -0.54 -2.44 8.26
N ILE A 172 0.12 -2.44 9.43
CA ILE A 172 1.45 -3.05 9.59
C ILE A 172 1.41 -4.56 9.28
N ASP A 173 0.34 -5.26 9.66
CA ASP A 173 0.19 -6.69 9.36
C ASP A 173 -0.01 -6.97 7.84
N ILE A 174 -0.54 -6.00 7.11
CA ILE A 174 -0.64 -6.04 5.63
C ILE A 174 0.72 -5.75 4.98
N ASP A 175 1.61 -5.04 5.67
CA ASP A 175 2.97 -4.66 5.25
C ASP A 175 3.03 -3.79 3.96
N PRO A 176 2.16 -2.77 3.78
CA PRO A 176 2.31 -1.82 2.70
C PRO A 176 3.44 -0.84 3.01
N LYS A 177 4.01 -0.21 1.99
CA LYS A 177 4.80 1.00 2.20
C LYS A 177 3.90 2.07 2.82
N MET A 178 4.20 2.52 4.04
CA MET A 178 3.31 3.38 4.80
C MET A 178 4.01 4.56 5.45
N VAL A 179 3.31 5.68 5.51
CA VAL A 179 3.65 6.87 6.29
C VAL A 179 2.46 7.23 7.17
N VAL A 180 2.70 7.54 8.44
CA VAL A 180 1.66 8.06 9.34
C VAL A 180 1.68 9.58 9.35
N ALA A 181 0.57 10.19 8.97
CA ALA A 181 0.34 11.63 9.12
C ALA A 181 -0.34 11.88 10.47
N LEU A 182 0.40 12.40 11.45
CA LEU A 182 -0.10 12.81 12.76
C LEU A 182 -0.82 14.15 12.61
N ASN A 183 -2.10 14.08 12.23
CA ASN A 183 -2.92 15.25 11.94
C ASN A 183 -3.48 15.89 13.22
N MET A 184 -3.95 17.14 13.10
CA MET A 184 -4.41 17.94 14.25
C MET A 184 -3.32 18.06 15.32
N TYR A 185 -2.06 18.18 14.89
CA TYR A 185 -0.94 18.22 15.80
C TYR A 185 -0.93 19.49 16.66
N ASP A 186 -1.54 20.56 16.17
CA ASP A 186 -1.81 21.79 16.91
C ASP A 186 -2.70 21.59 18.14
N GLU A 187 -3.66 20.66 18.10
CA GLU A 187 -4.49 20.32 19.26
C GLU A 187 -3.67 19.60 20.35
N LEU A 188 -2.74 18.73 19.94
CA LEU A 188 -1.82 18.09 20.88
C LEU A 188 -0.91 19.13 21.55
N GLU A 189 -0.31 20.02 20.77
CA GLU A 189 0.53 21.12 21.28
C GLU A 189 -0.25 22.03 22.24
N ALA A 190 -1.48 22.39 21.87
CA ALA A 190 -2.34 23.23 22.70
C ALA A 190 -2.73 22.58 24.04
N SER A 191 -2.77 21.26 24.12
CA SER A 191 -3.00 20.52 25.36
C SER A 191 -1.79 20.50 26.31
N GLY A 192 -0.61 20.96 25.85
CA GLY A 192 0.65 20.89 26.57
C GLY A 192 1.29 19.49 26.60
N ALA A 193 0.71 18.53 25.90
CA ALA A 193 1.27 17.19 25.79
C ALA A 193 2.44 17.16 24.79
N VAL A 194 3.41 16.31 25.07
CA VAL A 194 4.57 16.06 24.18
C VAL A 194 4.53 14.61 23.72
N LEU A 195 4.63 14.41 22.42
CA LEU A 195 4.69 13.08 21.80
C LEU A 195 6.06 12.85 21.18
N ASP A 196 6.77 11.83 21.65
CA ASP A 196 7.94 11.31 20.96
C ASP A 196 7.49 10.38 19.82
N TYR A 197 7.11 11.00 18.70
CA TYR A 197 6.60 10.29 17.54
C TYR A 197 7.68 9.52 16.78
N GLU A 198 8.95 9.90 16.90
CA GLU A 198 10.06 9.16 16.32
C GLU A 198 10.26 7.83 17.03
N HIS A 199 10.25 7.87 18.37
CA HIS A 199 10.32 6.65 19.17
C HIS A 199 9.10 5.75 18.98
N LEU A 200 7.90 6.34 18.92
CA LEU A 200 6.67 5.60 18.64
C LEU A 200 6.73 4.92 17.25
N GLY A 201 7.18 5.64 16.23
CA GLY A 201 7.39 5.09 14.90
C GLY A 201 8.40 3.95 14.88
N ALA A 202 9.50 4.07 15.63
CA ALA A 202 10.49 3.01 15.77
C ALA A 202 9.92 1.76 16.45
N MET A 203 9.07 1.92 17.47
CA MET A 203 8.35 0.82 18.14
C MET A 203 7.36 0.11 17.21
N LEU A 204 6.77 0.85 16.28
CA LEU A 204 5.84 0.35 15.26
C LEU A 204 6.55 -0.10 13.97
N GLY A 205 7.84 -0.51 14.07
CA GLY A 205 8.59 -1.08 12.96
C GLY A 205 9.30 -0.10 12.06
N GLY A 206 9.56 1.08 12.59
CA GLY A 206 10.22 2.14 11.83
C GLY A 206 9.27 2.83 10.86
N VAL A 207 7.97 2.78 11.13
CA VAL A 207 6.99 3.53 10.33
C VAL A 207 7.25 5.03 10.49
N PRO A 208 7.53 5.76 9.40
CA PRO A 208 7.72 7.18 9.46
C PRO A 208 6.45 7.90 9.94
N MET A 209 6.60 8.77 10.95
CA MET A 209 5.52 9.60 11.47
C MET A 209 5.81 11.06 11.22
N VAL A 210 4.86 11.78 10.66
CA VAL A 210 5.02 13.19 10.30
C VAL A 210 3.92 14.03 10.95
N PRO A 211 4.26 14.98 11.84
CA PRO A 211 3.32 15.94 12.38
C PRO A 211 2.75 16.85 11.28
N VAL A 212 1.42 16.93 11.19
CA VAL A 212 0.74 17.74 10.19
C VAL A 212 -0.44 18.50 10.80
N VAL A 213 -0.73 19.66 10.23
CA VAL A 213 -1.95 20.42 10.50
C VAL A 213 -2.60 20.71 9.15
N ALA A 214 -3.49 19.82 8.70
CA ALA A 214 -4.11 19.90 7.39
C ALA A 214 -4.79 21.26 7.15
N LYS A 215 -5.40 21.83 8.18
CA LYS A 215 -6.10 23.13 8.12
C LYS A 215 -5.20 24.30 7.73
N THR A 216 -3.94 24.29 8.13
CA THR A 216 -2.96 25.38 7.87
C THR A 216 -1.93 25.02 6.81
N GLY A 217 -1.85 23.76 6.40
CA GLY A 217 -0.82 23.22 5.51
C GLY A 217 0.52 22.93 6.19
N ARG A 218 0.64 23.14 7.53
CA ARG A 218 1.88 22.85 8.26
C ARG A 218 2.23 21.35 8.17
N GLY A 219 3.47 21.06 7.79
CA GLY A 219 4.00 19.69 7.71
C GLY A 219 3.67 18.94 6.41
N LEU A 220 2.90 19.54 5.46
CA LEU A 220 2.53 18.86 4.22
C LEU A 220 3.73 18.60 3.31
N GLU A 221 4.67 19.53 3.18
CA GLU A 221 5.89 19.34 2.39
C GLU A 221 6.72 18.20 2.97
N THR A 222 6.92 18.19 4.30
CA THR A 222 7.63 17.10 4.99
C THR A 222 6.93 15.75 4.79
N LEU A 223 5.60 15.73 4.79
CA LEU A 223 4.83 14.52 4.51
C LEU A 223 5.08 14.00 3.09
N LEU A 224 5.02 14.88 2.09
CA LEU A 224 5.26 14.53 0.69
C LEU A 224 6.70 14.07 0.45
N ASP A 225 7.69 14.74 1.04
CA ASP A 225 9.10 14.31 0.99
C ASP A 225 9.29 12.92 1.60
N THR A 226 8.62 12.66 2.74
CA THR A 226 8.65 11.35 3.39
C THR A 226 7.99 10.28 2.52
N VAL A 227 6.86 10.58 1.87
CA VAL A 227 6.21 9.66 0.92
C VAL A 227 7.14 9.32 -0.24
N ILE A 228 7.85 10.31 -0.82
CA ILE A 228 8.84 10.07 -1.87
C ILE A 228 9.96 9.16 -1.35
N ALA A 229 10.52 9.45 -0.17
CA ALA A 229 11.61 8.67 0.42
C ALA A 229 11.20 7.20 0.67
N VAL A 230 9.97 6.96 1.14
CA VAL A 230 9.41 5.61 1.34
C VAL A 230 9.14 4.92 -0.01
N TYR A 231 8.61 5.63 -0.99
CA TYR A 231 8.39 5.13 -2.35
C TYR A 231 9.69 4.62 -2.97
N GLU A 232 10.75 5.42 -2.88
CA GLU A 232 12.08 5.11 -3.43
C GLU A 232 12.91 4.15 -2.57
N ASN A 233 12.37 3.61 -1.46
CA ASN A 233 13.09 2.77 -0.47
C ASN A 233 14.33 3.47 0.12
N ARG A 234 14.34 4.79 0.21
CA ARG A 234 15.45 5.59 0.77
C ARG A 234 15.26 5.95 2.24
N ASP A 235 14.07 5.71 2.81
CA ASP A 235 13.84 5.98 4.23
C ASP A 235 14.53 4.89 5.08
N PRO A 236 15.53 5.24 5.90
CA PRO A 236 16.30 4.26 6.68
C PRO A 236 15.52 3.71 7.88
N ARG A 237 14.38 4.31 8.22
CA ARG A 237 13.55 3.92 9.37
C ARG A 237 12.69 2.70 9.06
N VAL A 238 12.27 2.55 7.80
CA VAL A 238 11.36 1.47 7.40
C VAL A 238 12.00 0.11 7.60
N ARG A 239 11.37 -0.71 8.42
CA ARG A 239 11.73 -2.10 8.67
C ARG A 239 10.47 -2.95 8.53
N HIS A 240 10.60 -4.10 7.86
CA HIS A 240 9.51 -5.07 7.84
C HIS A 240 9.45 -5.76 9.19
N ILE A 241 8.51 -5.35 10.02
CA ILE A 241 8.21 -6.04 11.30
C ILE A 241 6.78 -6.56 11.28
N HIS A 242 6.55 -7.50 12.19
CA HIS A 242 5.20 -7.98 12.49
C HIS A 242 4.87 -7.62 13.93
N ILE A 243 3.62 -7.26 14.17
CA ILE A 243 3.14 -7.03 15.51
C ILE A 243 3.10 -8.36 16.26
N ASN A 244 3.64 -8.37 17.46
CA ASN A 244 3.54 -9.52 18.35
C ASN A 244 2.20 -9.46 19.11
N ASN A 245 1.26 -10.32 18.73
CA ASN A 245 -0.08 -10.38 19.30
C ASN A 245 -0.14 -11.16 20.65
N GLY A 246 1.01 -11.41 21.23
CA GLY A 246 1.14 -12.14 22.49
C GLY A 246 1.34 -13.65 22.29
N PRO A 247 1.88 -14.34 23.33
CA PRO A 247 2.36 -15.71 23.17
C PRO A 247 1.27 -16.71 22.76
N VAL A 248 0.04 -16.51 23.20
CA VAL A 248 -1.09 -17.43 22.90
C VAL A 248 -1.44 -17.35 21.41
N VAL A 249 -1.58 -16.12 20.88
CA VAL A 249 -1.92 -15.91 19.47
C VAL A 249 -0.75 -16.34 18.57
N GLU A 250 0.48 -16.00 18.94
CA GLU A 250 1.67 -16.38 18.16
C GLU A 250 1.88 -17.90 18.12
N GLN A 251 1.56 -18.61 19.19
CA GLN A 251 1.62 -20.06 19.22
C GLN A 251 0.56 -20.69 18.31
N ALA A 252 -0.65 -20.15 18.29
CA ALA A 252 -1.72 -20.60 17.40
C ALA A 252 -1.42 -20.29 15.93
N LEU A 253 -0.85 -19.09 15.67
CA LEU A 253 -0.53 -18.60 14.34
C LEU A 253 0.60 -19.38 13.65
N ARG A 254 1.61 -19.80 14.41
CA ARG A 254 2.87 -20.33 13.89
C ARG A 254 2.70 -21.50 12.91
N PRO A 255 1.95 -22.58 13.22
CA PRO A 255 1.82 -23.73 12.31
C PRO A 255 1.16 -23.33 10.98
N LEU A 256 0.13 -22.48 11.04
CA LEU A 256 -0.58 -21.99 9.87
C LEU A 256 0.31 -21.07 9.03
N TYR A 257 1.02 -20.15 9.69
CA TYR A 257 1.97 -19.25 9.02
C TYR A 257 3.11 -20.00 8.31
N GLU A 258 3.72 -21.00 8.96
CA GLU A 258 4.80 -21.78 8.37
C GLU A 258 4.29 -22.55 7.14
N ARG A 259 3.07 -23.08 7.19
CA ARG A 259 2.45 -23.75 6.05
C ARG A 259 2.17 -22.78 4.90
N LEU A 260 1.49 -21.69 5.15
CA LEU A 260 1.20 -20.66 4.15
C LEU A 260 2.47 -20.04 3.54
N ARG A 261 3.54 -19.94 4.33
CA ARG A 261 4.85 -19.49 3.84
C ARG A 261 5.46 -20.50 2.86
N SER A 262 5.33 -21.79 3.10
CA SER A 262 5.80 -22.82 2.16
C SER A 262 4.97 -22.86 0.88
N ASP A 263 3.68 -22.54 0.97
CA ASP A 263 2.75 -22.50 -0.15
C ASP A 263 2.64 -21.07 -0.77
N ARG A 264 3.66 -20.22 -0.59
CA ARG A 264 3.63 -18.80 -0.98
C ARG A 264 3.22 -18.57 -2.44
N ASP A 265 3.58 -19.49 -3.34
CA ASP A 265 3.29 -19.39 -4.78
C ASP A 265 1.78 -19.56 -5.08
N GLU A 266 0.99 -20.12 -4.17
CA GLU A 266 -0.45 -20.30 -4.27
C GLU A 266 -1.23 -19.10 -3.72
N LEU A 267 -0.59 -18.27 -2.90
CA LEU A 267 -1.21 -17.12 -2.28
C LEU A 267 -1.21 -15.91 -3.20
N PRO A 268 -2.21 -15.01 -3.08
CA PRO A 268 -2.18 -13.71 -3.71
C PRO A 268 -0.88 -12.97 -3.37
N LYS A 269 -0.19 -12.43 -4.40
CA LYS A 269 1.18 -11.92 -4.26
C LYS A 269 1.28 -10.64 -3.43
N HIS A 270 0.17 -9.93 -3.27
CA HIS A 270 0.14 -8.58 -2.70
C HIS A 270 0.19 -8.54 -1.17
N PHE A 271 -0.10 -9.66 -0.48
CA PHE A 271 -0.06 -9.73 0.96
C PHE A 271 0.94 -10.76 1.48
N PRO A 272 1.55 -10.52 2.65
CA PRO A 272 2.43 -11.49 3.27
C PRO A 272 1.64 -12.72 3.76
N PRO A 273 2.25 -13.92 3.80
CA PRO A 273 1.61 -15.12 4.33
C PRO A 273 1.07 -14.97 5.76
N ARG A 274 1.70 -14.11 6.56
CA ARG A 274 1.26 -13.82 7.93
C ARG A 274 -0.12 -13.16 7.98
N TYR A 275 -0.40 -12.25 7.05
CA TYR A 275 -1.72 -11.63 6.92
C TYR A 275 -2.81 -12.70 6.71
N PHE A 276 -2.60 -13.61 5.77
CA PHE A 276 -3.55 -14.69 5.51
C PHE A 276 -3.69 -15.62 6.72
N ALA A 277 -2.58 -15.95 7.40
CA ALA A 277 -2.62 -16.77 8.60
C ALA A 277 -3.45 -16.12 9.71
N MET A 278 -3.28 -14.82 9.94
CA MET A 278 -4.05 -14.07 10.94
C MET A 278 -5.53 -14.03 10.57
N LYS A 279 -5.86 -13.67 9.33
CA LYS A 279 -7.25 -13.56 8.87
C LYS A 279 -7.97 -14.92 8.83
N LEU A 280 -7.27 -15.99 8.55
CA LEU A 280 -7.83 -17.35 8.67
C LEU A 280 -8.11 -17.71 10.13
N LEU A 281 -7.22 -17.37 11.09
CA LEU A 281 -7.49 -17.56 12.52
C LEU A 281 -8.71 -16.75 13.00
N GLU A 282 -8.90 -15.55 12.49
CA GLU A 282 -10.07 -14.70 12.73
C GLU A 282 -11.35 -15.22 12.05
N ARG A 283 -11.26 -16.27 11.23
CA ARG A 283 -12.36 -16.84 10.42
C ARG A 283 -12.98 -15.80 9.47
N ASP A 284 -12.12 -14.97 8.86
CA ASP A 284 -12.51 -13.94 7.94
C ASP A 284 -13.05 -14.55 6.64
N LYS A 285 -14.35 -14.36 6.39
CA LYS A 285 -15.07 -14.99 5.27
C LYS A 285 -14.60 -14.51 3.90
N GLU A 286 -14.13 -13.27 3.80
CA GLU A 286 -13.64 -12.71 2.53
C GLU A 286 -12.30 -13.39 2.16
N VAL A 287 -11.39 -13.57 3.13
CA VAL A 287 -10.13 -14.30 2.92
C VAL A 287 -10.39 -15.77 2.65
N GLU A 288 -11.32 -16.40 3.38
CA GLU A 288 -11.69 -17.78 3.09
C GLU A 288 -12.21 -17.93 1.65
N ALA A 289 -13.08 -17.03 1.21
CA ALA A 289 -13.60 -17.04 -0.16
C ALA A 289 -12.49 -16.77 -1.21
N GLN A 290 -11.57 -15.86 -0.92
CA GLN A 290 -10.44 -15.55 -1.81
C GLN A 290 -9.47 -16.72 -1.98
N LEU A 291 -9.30 -17.53 -0.93
CA LEU A 291 -8.38 -18.67 -0.91
C LEU A 291 -9.05 -20.01 -1.25
N ALA A 292 -10.37 -20.06 -1.40
CA ALA A 292 -11.15 -21.29 -1.57
C ALA A 292 -10.70 -22.16 -2.75
N ASP A 293 -10.22 -21.53 -3.83
CA ASP A 293 -9.75 -22.22 -5.02
C ASP A 293 -8.28 -22.67 -4.94
N CYS A 294 -7.56 -22.34 -3.85
CA CYS A 294 -6.17 -22.74 -3.67
C CYS A 294 -6.07 -24.27 -3.39
N PRO A 295 -5.11 -24.97 -3.99
CA PRO A 295 -4.97 -26.43 -3.87
C PRO A 295 -4.89 -26.94 -2.42
N HIS A 296 -4.20 -26.18 -1.54
CA HIS A 296 -4.00 -26.57 -0.14
C HIS A 296 -4.97 -25.90 0.86
N PHE A 297 -6.03 -25.25 0.37
CA PHE A 297 -6.98 -24.52 1.24
C PHE A 297 -7.56 -25.39 2.36
N ALA A 298 -7.98 -26.64 2.04
CA ALA A 298 -8.52 -27.56 3.04
C ALA A 298 -7.52 -27.89 4.16
N GLU A 299 -6.22 -27.97 3.84
CA GLU A 299 -5.16 -28.21 4.83
C GLU A 299 -4.97 -27.00 5.74
N TRP A 300 -5.01 -25.78 5.18
CA TRP A 300 -4.92 -24.53 5.96
C TRP A 300 -6.09 -24.39 6.93
N ILE A 301 -7.30 -24.72 6.48
CA ILE A 301 -8.50 -24.72 7.36
C ILE A 301 -8.37 -25.77 8.47
N ALA A 302 -7.86 -26.96 8.16
CA ALA A 302 -7.64 -28.00 9.17
C ALA A 302 -6.57 -27.58 10.22
N LEU A 303 -5.51 -26.87 9.81
CA LEU A 303 -4.52 -26.32 10.73
C LEU A 303 -5.12 -25.23 11.62
N ARG A 304 -5.92 -24.31 11.05
CA ARG A 304 -6.64 -23.28 11.81
C ARG A 304 -7.54 -23.91 12.88
N ASP A 305 -8.37 -24.87 12.52
CA ASP A 305 -9.37 -25.48 13.41
C ASP A 305 -8.72 -26.31 14.53
N ARG A 306 -7.46 -26.74 14.36
CA ARG A 306 -6.66 -27.35 15.44
C ARG A 306 -6.07 -26.30 16.38
N ALA A 307 -5.78 -25.11 15.88
CA ALA A 307 -5.15 -24.05 16.65
C ALA A 307 -6.15 -23.28 17.53
N VAL A 308 -7.41 -23.19 17.08
CA VAL A 308 -8.51 -22.49 17.78
C VAL A 308 -9.69 -23.45 17.84
N PRO A 309 -9.85 -24.20 18.93
CA PRO A 309 -10.94 -25.15 19.11
C PRO A 309 -12.31 -24.48 19.23
#